data_a0bcc2a3862868d8199b26a42d55842d
#
_entry.id   a0bcc2a3862868d8199b26a42d55842d
#
_cell.length_a   1.000
_cell.length_b   1.000
_cell.length_c   1.000
_cell.angle_alpha   90.00
_cell.angle_beta   90.00
_cell.angle_gamma   90.00
#
_symmetry.space_group_name_H-M   'P 1'
#
loop_
_entity.id
_entity.type
_entity.pdbx_description
1 polymer ?
#
loop_
_entity_poly.entity_id
_entity_poly.type
_entity_poly.pdbx_seq_one_letter_code
_entity_poly.pdbx_strand_id
1 'polypeptide(L)'
;MRIKNTDSVAVIDIGGGSTDYVYFSENKPVSASSVHFGCNVLWSNGHSGFGNVRENGIYNKYIDSLNWRTNDDLRTLESEMKVNTHCSTTDIINFWLSNSKYNDIVDRLHDDFLPLFAYHFTAIIYYAATMYKYKGYAAPRSIVFSGNGSRYIDNFITEDNTLIEQVVTSIFSKVYGTVDNIHIVMPDIRKESTCYGGLYRPVNAEDVPAVIYHGVDMEYDNVGQMNADSTLQNKLLLKYKEMNDLYGEVLDILKRGCVIDKSVDLNLFKNNAKTNYKENLSTHYLTDVRQKYTNDDDVCNDVAFFIPVVDKIFEMTKLV
;
A
#
# COMPACT_ATOMS: atom_id res chain seq x y z
N MET A 1 -21.55 10.25 -7.02
CA MET A 1 -22.15 8.93 -7.35
C MET A 1 -22.92 8.42 -6.14
N ARG A 2 -24.21 8.07 -6.23
CA ARG A 2 -24.94 7.45 -5.11
C ARG A 2 -24.73 5.94 -5.19
N ILE A 3 -24.02 5.36 -4.23
CA ILE A 3 -23.89 3.92 -4.06
C ILE A 3 -25.28 3.36 -3.71
N LYS A 4 -25.73 2.34 -4.43
CA LYS A 4 -27.04 1.73 -4.19
C LYS A 4 -27.03 1.01 -2.83
N ASN A 5 -28.16 1.03 -2.14
CA ASN A 5 -28.30 0.50 -0.75
C ASN A 5 -27.98 -0.99 -0.56
N THR A 6 -27.71 -1.73 -1.63
CA THR A 6 -27.43 -3.19 -1.59
C THR A 6 -25.96 -3.52 -1.90
N ASP A 7 -25.12 -2.48 -2.10
CA ASP A 7 -23.75 -2.73 -2.56
C ASP A 7 -22.79 -2.89 -1.37
N SER A 8 -21.92 -3.88 -1.45
CA SER A 8 -20.75 -4.00 -0.58
C SER A 8 -19.67 -3.04 -1.06
N VAL A 9 -19.13 -2.24 -0.13
CA VAL A 9 -18.13 -1.23 -0.43
C VAL A 9 -16.96 -1.40 0.51
N ALA A 10 -15.74 -1.37 -0.02
CA ALA A 10 -14.55 -1.22 0.78
C ALA A 10 -14.03 0.22 0.68
N VAL A 11 -13.56 0.77 1.79
CA VAL A 11 -12.78 2.01 1.82
C VAL A 11 -11.37 1.64 2.23
N ILE A 12 -10.40 2.08 1.44
CA ILE A 12 -8.98 1.90 1.72
C ILE A 12 -8.35 3.28 1.80
N ASP A 13 -8.02 3.70 3.01
CA ASP A 13 -7.37 4.98 3.28
C ASP A 13 -5.87 4.76 3.38
N ILE A 14 -5.13 5.22 2.37
CA ILE A 14 -3.67 5.10 2.33
C ILE A 14 -3.08 6.41 2.83
N GLY A 15 -2.61 6.39 4.08
CA GLY A 15 -1.89 7.49 4.69
C GLY A 15 -0.39 7.46 4.39
N GLY A 16 0.37 8.30 5.09
CA GLY A 16 1.84 8.27 5.05
C GLY A 16 2.39 7.04 5.79
N GLY A 17 1.98 6.83 7.03
CA GLY A 17 2.47 5.76 7.91
C GLY A 17 1.63 4.50 7.93
N SER A 18 0.32 4.62 7.71
CA SER A 18 -0.64 3.51 7.81
C SER A 18 -1.55 3.41 6.60
N THR A 19 -2.17 2.24 6.47
CA THR A 19 -3.32 2.01 5.59
C THR A 19 -4.47 1.48 6.44
N ASP A 20 -5.62 2.14 6.32
CA ASP A 20 -6.83 1.80 7.04
C ASP A 20 -7.84 1.17 6.08
N TYR A 21 -8.48 0.11 6.53
CA TYR A 21 -9.44 -0.67 5.76
C TYR A 21 -10.78 -0.67 6.46
N VAL A 22 -11.84 -0.26 5.78
CA VAL A 22 -13.21 -0.36 6.30
C VAL A 22 -14.07 -1.08 5.27
N TYR A 23 -14.80 -2.11 5.71
CA TYR A 23 -15.73 -2.83 4.86
C TYR A 23 -17.16 -2.49 5.26
N PHE A 24 -17.97 -2.12 4.27
CA PHE A 24 -19.38 -1.80 4.41
C PHE A 24 -20.25 -2.88 3.76
N SER A 25 -21.27 -3.30 4.47
CA SER A 25 -22.36 -4.12 3.95
C SER A 25 -23.66 -3.39 4.23
N GLU A 26 -24.54 -3.26 3.22
CA GLU A 26 -25.83 -2.57 3.35
C GLU A 26 -25.71 -1.16 3.97
N ASN A 27 -24.68 -0.42 3.56
CA ASN A 27 -24.32 0.92 4.07
C ASN A 27 -23.96 1.00 5.57
N LYS A 28 -23.67 -0.12 6.21
CA LYS A 28 -23.16 -0.15 7.57
C LYS A 28 -21.70 -0.61 7.56
N PRO A 29 -20.81 0.05 8.30
CA PRO A 29 -19.47 -0.48 8.49
C PRO A 29 -19.59 -1.75 9.35
N VAL A 30 -19.03 -2.86 8.83
CA VAL A 30 -19.08 -4.15 9.52
C VAL A 30 -17.70 -4.62 9.99
N SER A 31 -16.63 -3.98 9.52
CA SER A 31 -15.28 -4.19 10.03
C SER A 31 -14.38 -3.01 9.73
N ALA A 32 -13.39 -2.82 10.60
CA ALA A 32 -12.30 -1.87 10.39
C ALA A 32 -10.97 -2.52 10.77
N SER A 33 -9.91 -2.19 10.04
CA SER A 33 -8.55 -2.63 10.32
C SER A 33 -7.57 -1.51 9.98
N SER A 34 -6.50 -1.38 10.73
CA SER A 34 -5.41 -0.43 10.48
C SER A 34 -4.09 -1.18 10.50
N VAL A 35 -3.21 -0.87 9.55
CA VAL A 35 -1.90 -1.51 9.46
C VAL A 35 -0.81 -0.46 9.22
N HIS A 36 0.37 -0.63 9.82
CA HIS A 36 1.51 0.24 9.63
C HIS A 36 2.20 -0.04 8.28
N PHE A 37 1.48 0.14 7.19
CA PHE A 37 1.98 0.00 5.83
C PHE A 37 1.37 1.08 4.95
N GLY A 38 1.88 2.30 5.08
CA GLY A 38 1.46 3.45 4.29
C GLY A 38 2.48 3.82 3.22
N CYS A 39 2.27 4.96 2.57
CA CYS A 39 3.06 5.40 1.44
C CYS A 39 4.50 5.79 1.78
N ASN A 40 4.81 6.07 3.07
CA ASN A 40 6.18 6.35 3.51
C ASN A 40 7.14 5.18 3.26
N VAL A 41 6.63 3.96 3.14
CA VAL A 41 7.42 2.78 2.74
C VAL A 41 8.03 2.96 1.35
N LEU A 42 7.31 3.62 0.42
CA LEU A 42 7.82 3.92 -0.91
C LEU A 42 8.86 5.04 -0.89
N TRP A 43 8.57 6.12 -0.16
CA TRP A 43 9.32 7.36 -0.25
C TRP A 43 10.50 7.44 0.71
N SER A 44 10.35 6.88 1.90
CA SER A 44 11.41 6.82 2.90
C SER A 44 11.94 5.41 3.04
N ASN A 45 13.15 5.29 3.52
CA ASN A 45 13.90 4.06 3.68
C ASN A 45 13.42 3.20 4.86
N GLY A 46 12.27 3.44 5.42
CA GLY A 46 11.82 2.70 6.59
C GLY A 46 10.33 2.78 6.82
N HIS A 47 9.82 1.74 7.39
CA HIS A 47 8.58 1.74 8.12
C HIS A 47 8.77 2.67 9.35
N SER A 48 7.81 3.52 9.67
CA SER A 48 7.92 4.46 10.80
C SER A 48 8.20 3.79 12.16
N GLY A 49 8.02 2.49 12.26
CA GLY A 49 8.34 1.66 13.43
C GLY A 49 9.71 0.97 13.39
N PHE A 50 10.37 0.87 12.23
CA PHE A 50 11.57 0.03 12.04
C PHE A 50 12.87 0.78 11.78
N GLY A 51 12.94 2.05 11.99
CA GLY A 51 14.19 2.80 11.94
C GLY A 51 14.14 4.08 11.11
N ASN A 52 14.92 5.04 11.56
CA ASN A 52 14.98 6.41 11.03
C ASN A 52 15.91 6.57 9.82
N VAL A 53 16.14 5.56 9.00
CA VAL A 53 17.14 5.68 7.95
C VAL A 53 16.50 6.22 6.68
N ARG A 54 16.57 7.53 6.48
CA ARG A 54 16.11 8.24 5.28
C ARG A 54 17.06 8.11 4.07
N GLU A 55 18.12 7.31 4.18
CA GLU A 55 19.29 7.44 3.29
C GLU A 55 19.17 6.72 1.94
N ASN A 56 18.21 5.83 1.70
CA ASN A 56 18.12 5.03 0.48
C ASN A 56 16.72 4.88 -0.14
N GLY A 57 15.74 5.68 0.24
CA GLY A 57 14.39 5.60 -0.32
C GLY A 57 14.29 6.22 -1.72
N ILE A 58 13.19 5.99 -2.40
CA ILE A 58 12.87 6.59 -3.68
C ILE A 58 13.07 8.12 -3.63
N TYR A 59 12.70 8.75 -2.52
CA TYR A 59 12.86 10.19 -2.33
C TYR A 59 14.29 10.69 -2.56
N ASN A 60 15.29 10.02 -2.01
CA ASN A 60 16.69 10.43 -2.20
C ASN A 60 17.15 10.20 -3.64
N LYS A 61 16.72 9.12 -4.27
CA LYS A 61 16.99 8.90 -5.68
C LYS A 61 16.35 9.96 -6.58
N TYR A 62 15.14 10.40 -6.24
CA TYR A 62 14.49 11.53 -6.90
C TYR A 62 15.36 12.79 -6.82
N ILE A 63 15.78 13.12 -5.61
CA ILE A 63 16.61 14.30 -5.35
C ILE A 63 17.95 14.21 -6.08
N ASP A 64 18.60 13.07 -6.06
CA ASP A 64 19.89 12.87 -6.73
C ASP A 64 19.77 12.95 -8.26
N SER A 65 18.70 12.39 -8.84
CA SER A 65 18.47 12.40 -10.28
C SER A 65 18.11 13.77 -10.84
N LEU A 66 17.54 14.65 -10.01
CA LEU A 66 17.12 16.00 -10.38
C LEU A 66 18.25 17.02 -10.45
N ASN A 67 19.51 16.63 -10.26
CA ASN A 67 20.62 17.56 -10.06
C ASN A 67 20.28 18.64 -9.01
N TRP A 68 19.59 18.20 -7.96
CA TRP A 68 19.14 18.98 -6.84
C TRP A 68 20.11 20.11 -6.41
N ARG A 69 21.43 19.82 -6.41
CA ARG A 69 22.46 20.78 -5.98
C ARG A 69 22.59 22.00 -6.87
N THR A 70 22.02 21.96 -8.06
CA THR A 70 22.10 23.05 -9.07
C THR A 70 20.77 23.76 -9.29
N ASN A 71 19.68 23.26 -8.70
CA ASN A 71 18.33 23.84 -8.89
C ASN A 71 17.91 24.64 -7.64
N ASP A 72 17.87 25.98 -7.76
CA ASP A 72 17.55 26.88 -6.66
C ASP A 72 16.12 26.71 -6.12
N ASP A 73 15.18 26.35 -6.99
CA ASP A 73 13.79 26.10 -6.60
C ASP A 73 13.66 24.85 -5.72
N LEU A 74 14.40 23.80 -6.05
CA LEU A 74 14.42 22.57 -5.27
C LEU A 74 15.14 22.77 -3.93
N ARG A 75 16.18 23.59 -3.88
CA ARG A 75 16.85 23.98 -2.62
C ARG A 75 15.95 24.81 -1.72
N THR A 76 15.18 25.71 -2.29
CA THR A 76 14.18 26.48 -1.55
C THR A 76 13.13 25.54 -0.97
N LEU A 77 12.62 24.61 -1.76
CA LEU A 77 11.66 23.61 -1.31
C LEU A 77 12.22 22.72 -0.19
N GLU A 78 13.47 22.25 -0.29
CA GLU A 78 14.12 21.50 0.81
C GLU A 78 14.23 22.33 2.07
N SER A 79 14.58 23.61 1.93
CA SER A 79 14.66 24.51 3.07
C SER A 79 13.29 24.66 3.75
N GLU A 80 12.25 24.85 2.96
CA GLU A 80 10.87 24.91 3.47
C GLU A 80 10.44 23.60 4.13
N MET A 81 10.84 22.45 3.57
CA MET A 81 10.59 21.13 4.14
C MET A 81 11.32 20.91 5.45
N LYS A 82 12.58 21.33 5.57
CA LYS A 82 13.36 21.23 6.81
C LYS A 82 12.82 22.10 7.93
N VAL A 83 12.27 23.25 7.58
CA VAL A 83 11.62 24.18 8.53
C VAL A 83 10.27 23.63 8.98
N ASN A 84 9.56 22.92 8.11
CA ASN A 84 8.22 22.41 8.40
C ASN A 84 8.28 20.96 8.88
N THR A 85 8.69 20.78 10.13
CA THR A 85 8.89 19.47 10.76
C THR A 85 7.63 18.58 10.83
N HIS A 86 6.48 19.13 10.43
CA HIS A 86 5.19 18.43 10.42
C HIS A 86 4.78 17.86 9.04
N CYS A 87 5.51 18.21 7.97
CA CYS A 87 5.24 17.63 6.65
C CYS A 87 5.85 16.23 6.55
N SER A 88 5.02 15.26 6.23
CA SER A 88 5.50 13.92 5.88
C SER A 88 6.15 13.94 4.50
N THR A 89 7.05 12.98 4.22
CA THR A 89 7.61 12.79 2.88
C THR A 89 6.52 12.59 1.83
N THR A 90 5.44 11.91 2.19
CA THR A 90 4.25 11.73 1.35
C THR A 90 3.59 13.06 0.98
N ASP A 91 3.42 13.99 1.94
CA ASP A 91 2.83 15.30 1.66
C ASP A 91 3.68 16.12 0.68
N ILE A 92 4.99 16.03 0.82
CA ILE A 92 5.95 16.73 -0.04
C ILE A 92 5.91 16.20 -1.46
N ILE A 93 5.96 14.90 -1.63
CA ILE A 93 5.91 14.28 -2.95
C ILE A 93 4.56 14.56 -3.62
N ASN A 94 3.47 14.48 -2.89
CA ASN A 94 2.16 14.84 -3.42
C ASN A 94 2.07 16.32 -3.84
N PHE A 95 2.75 17.21 -3.11
CA PHE A 95 2.87 18.61 -3.52
C PHE A 95 3.62 18.73 -4.86
N TRP A 96 4.71 18.01 -5.04
CA TRP A 96 5.44 18.00 -6.31
C TRP A 96 4.61 17.42 -7.45
N LEU A 97 3.98 16.26 -7.23
CA LEU A 97 3.14 15.59 -8.22
C LEU A 97 1.93 16.45 -8.66
N SER A 98 1.43 17.31 -7.77
CA SER A 98 0.29 18.19 -8.05
C SER A 98 0.67 19.55 -8.61
N ASN A 99 1.96 19.87 -8.68
CA ASN A 99 2.42 21.18 -9.12
C ASN A 99 2.98 21.12 -10.53
N SER A 100 2.28 21.76 -11.49
CA SER A 100 2.65 21.79 -12.91
C SER A 100 4.08 22.30 -13.20
N LYS A 101 4.66 23.06 -12.27
CA LYS A 101 6.05 23.54 -12.36
C LYS A 101 7.06 22.38 -12.36
N TYR A 102 6.71 21.25 -11.79
CA TYR A 102 7.58 20.08 -11.63
C TYR A 102 7.21 18.90 -12.54
N ASN A 103 6.25 19.07 -13.47
CA ASN A 103 5.79 18.00 -14.35
C ASN A 103 6.92 17.33 -15.15
N ASP A 104 7.83 18.14 -15.72
CA ASP A 104 8.96 17.59 -16.50
C ASP A 104 9.88 16.68 -15.66
N ILE A 105 9.91 16.91 -14.37
CA ILE A 105 10.72 16.17 -13.41
C ILE A 105 9.99 14.87 -13.04
N VAL A 106 8.71 14.97 -12.81
CA VAL A 106 7.82 13.88 -12.46
C VAL A 106 7.75 12.89 -13.62
N ASP A 107 7.56 13.36 -14.84
CA ASP A 107 7.43 12.52 -16.04
C ASP A 107 8.68 11.66 -16.31
N ARG A 108 9.88 12.17 -16.03
CA ARG A 108 11.12 11.41 -16.23
C ARG A 108 11.35 10.29 -15.22
N LEU A 109 10.88 10.50 -13.98
CA LEU A 109 11.11 9.55 -12.89
C LEU A 109 9.97 8.56 -12.75
N HIS A 110 8.87 8.84 -13.42
CA HIS A 110 7.63 8.14 -13.30
C HIS A 110 7.76 6.67 -13.75
N ASP A 111 8.32 6.47 -14.93
CA ASP A 111 8.41 5.15 -15.53
C ASP A 111 9.28 4.20 -14.72
N ASP A 112 10.37 4.71 -14.15
CA ASP A 112 11.30 3.91 -13.36
C ASP A 112 10.69 3.45 -12.03
N PHE A 113 9.81 4.26 -11.42
CA PHE A 113 9.19 3.96 -10.13
C PHE A 113 7.83 3.27 -10.21
N LEU A 114 7.19 3.25 -11.37
CA LEU A 114 5.90 2.58 -11.55
C LEU A 114 5.90 1.10 -11.12
N PRO A 115 6.94 0.30 -11.38
CA PRO A 115 6.99 -1.06 -10.87
C PRO A 115 6.97 -1.15 -9.34
N LEU A 116 7.58 -0.18 -8.63
CA LEU A 116 7.56 -0.14 -7.16
C LEU A 116 6.17 0.25 -6.64
N PHE A 117 5.53 1.23 -7.29
CA PHE A 117 4.16 1.61 -6.97
C PHE A 117 3.20 0.44 -7.17
N ALA A 118 3.36 -0.30 -8.27
CA ALA A 118 2.58 -1.49 -8.55
C ALA A 118 2.79 -2.58 -7.49
N TYR A 119 4.01 -2.75 -6.98
CA TYR A 119 4.30 -3.71 -5.92
C TYR A 119 3.59 -3.35 -4.61
N HIS A 120 3.73 -2.10 -4.17
CA HIS A 120 3.06 -1.58 -2.98
C HIS A 120 1.54 -1.71 -3.11
N PHE A 121 0.99 -1.30 -4.25
CA PHE A 121 -0.44 -1.39 -4.53
C PHE A 121 -0.94 -2.84 -4.51
N THR A 122 -0.21 -3.75 -5.16
CA THR A 122 -0.54 -5.18 -5.18
C THR A 122 -0.60 -5.74 -3.77
N ALA A 123 0.36 -5.38 -2.92
CA ALA A 123 0.40 -5.85 -1.53
C ALA A 123 -0.82 -5.35 -0.72
N ILE A 124 -1.19 -4.08 -0.86
CA ILE A 124 -2.37 -3.49 -0.19
C ILE A 124 -3.66 -4.20 -0.63
N ILE A 125 -3.86 -4.37 -1.93
CA ILE A 125 -5.10 -4.97 -2.45
C ILE A 125 -5.15 -6.48 -2.17
N TYR A 126 -4.04 -7.18 -2.28
CA TYR A 126 -3.98 -8.60 -1.95
C TYR A 126 -4.27 -8.85 -0.47
N TYR A 127 -3.70 -8.02 0.42
CA TYR A 127 -4.01 -8.09 1.85
C TYR A 127 -5.48 -7.83 2.12
N ALA A 128 -6.08 -6.80 1.53
CA ALA A 128 -7.52 -6.52 1.67
C ALA A 128 -8.37 -7.70 1.21
N ALA A 129 -8.08 -8.26 0.03
CA ALA A 129 -8.84 -9.39 -0.52
C ALA A 129 -8.76 -10.62 0.39
N THR A 130 -7.56 -10.96 0.88
CA THR A 130 -7.37 -12.12 1.77
C THR A 130 -8.02 -11.91 3.12
N MET A 131 -7.92 -10.72 3.71
CA MET A 131 -8.56 -10.36 4.97
C MET A 131 -10.09 -10.44 4.89
N TYR A 132 -10.68 -9.85 3.84
CA TYR A 132 -12.14 -9.88 3.66
C TYR A 132 -12.65 -11.31 3.46
N LYS A 133 -11.97 -12.11 2.64
CA LYS A 133 -12.30 -13.52 2.46
C LYS A 133 -12.20 -14.31 3.75
N TYR A 134 -11.13 -14.11 4.51
CA TYR A 134 -10.92 -14.76 5.81
C TYR A 134 -12.05 -14.46 6.80
N LYS A 135 -12.54 -13.23 6.81
CA LYS A 135 -13.69 -12.81 7.64
C LYS A 135 -15.05 -13.23 7.07
N GLY A 136 -15.07 -13.94 5.96
CA GLY A 136 -16.30 -14.45 5.34
C GLY A 136 -17.10 -13.38 4.58
N TYR A 137 -16.51 -12.24 4.28
CA TYR A 137 -17.17 -11.20 3.48
C TYR A 137 -17.08 -11.52 1.99
N ALA A 138 -18.08 -11.10 1.22
CA ALA A 138 -18.04 -11.16 -0.23
C ALA A 138 -16.95 -10.21 -0.79
N ALA A 139 -16.54 -10.42 -2.02
CA ALA A 139 -15.74 -9.41 -2.72
C ALA A 139 -16.55 -8.10 -2.83
N PRO A 140 -15.94 -6.91 -2.54
CA PRO A 140 -16.65 -5.65 -2.64
C PRO A 140 -17.02 -5.35 -4.10
N ARG A 141 -18.17 -4.71 -4.31
CA ARG A 141 -18.55 -4.22 -5.64
C ARG A 141 -17.86 -2.93 -6.02
N SER A 142 -17.45 -2.17 -5.01
CA SER A 142 -16.72 -0.93 -5.21
C SER A 142 -15.64 -0.77 -4.14
N ILE A 143 -14.52 -0.18 -4.53
CA ILE A 143 -13.47 0.25 -3.62
C ILE A 143 -13.29 1.75 -3.75
N VAL A 144 -13.31 2.44 -2.62
CA VAL A 144 -13.01 3.86 -2.52
C VAL A 144 -11.60 4.01 -1.97
N PHE A 145 -10.72 4.68 -2.70
CA PHE A 145 -9.40 5.04 -2.21
C PHE A 145 -9.43 6.44 -1.61
N SER A 146 -9.01 6.57 -0.37
CA SER A 146 -8.85 7.84 0.33
C SER A 146 -7.45 7.98 0.91
N GLY A 147 -7.20 9.07 1.62
CA GLY A 147 -5.88 9.39 2.16
C GLY A 147 -4.93 9.98 1.13
N ASN A 148 -4.01 10.80 1.62
CA ASN A 148 -3.09 11.54 0.74
C ASN A 148 -2.05 10.60 0.08
N GLY A 149 -1.74 9.48 0.73
CA GLY A 149 -0.86 8.46 0.18
C GLY A 149 -1.44 7.75 -1.04
N SER A 150 -2.77 7.73 -1.21
CA SER A 150 -3.39 7.08 -2.36
C SER A 150 -3.18 7.81 -3.70
N ARG A 151 -2.62 9.04 -3.68
CA ARG A 151 -2.41 9.83 -4.91
C ARG A 151 -1.48 9.18 -5.93
N TYR A 152 -0.54 8.35 -5.50
CA TYR A 152 0.32 7.63 -6.46
C TYR A 152 -0.48 6.69 -7.37
N ILE A 153 -1.71 6.30 -6.96
CA ILE A 153 -2.58 5.45 -7.77
C ILE A 153 -3.05 6.17 -9.04
N ASP A 154 -3.08 7.51 -9.04
CA ASP A 154 -3.44 8.30 -10.23
C ASP A 154 -2.52 7.97 -11.41
N ASN A 155 -1.31 7.51 -11.13
CA ASN A 155 -0.35 7.08 -12.13
C ASN A 155 -0.75 5.80 -12.89
N PHE A 156 -1.71 5.04 -12.35
CA PHE A 156 -2.28 3.86 -13.02
C PHE A 156 -3.58 4.17 -13.79
N ILE A 157 -4.04 5.42 -13.74
CA ILE A 157 -5.24 5.87 -14.42
C ILE A 157 -4.81 6.52 -15.74
N THR A 158 -5.38 6.05 -16.83
CA THR A 158 -5.16 6.60 -18.16
C THR A 158 -6.28 7.61 -18.51
N GLU A 159 -7.21 7.23 -19.37
CA GLU A 159 -8.36 8.07 -19.72
C GLU A 159 -9.52 7.92 -18.72
N ASP A 160 -9.62 6.73 -18.10
CA ASP A 160 -10.64 6.36 -17.12
C ASP A 160 -10.09 5.34 -16.11
N ASN A 161 -10.95 4.85 -15.22
CA ASN A 161 -10.57 3.88 -14.18
C ASN A 161 -10.52 2.42 -14.67
N THR A 162 -10.75 2.16 -15.94
CA THR A 162 -10.92 0.78 -16.47
C THR A 162 -9.69 -0.08 -16.19
N LEU A 163 -8.48 0.47 -16.37
CA LEU A 163 -7.25 -0.28 -16.17
C LEU A 163 -7.02 -0.66 -14.72
N ILE A 164 -7.22 0.28 -13.80
CA ILE A 164 -7.06 -0.01 -12.37
C ILE A 164 -8.17 -0.92 -11.84
N GLU A 165 -9.39 -0.81 -12.37
CA GLU A 165 -10.48 -1.74 -12.09
C GLU A 165 -10.11 -3.16 -12.52
N GLN A 166 -9.49 -3.32 -13.71
CA GLN A 166 -8.98 -4.60 -14.18
C GLN A 166 -7.91 -5.17 -13.26
N VAL A 167 -6.96 -4.35 -12.81
CA VAL A 167 -5.90 -4.76 -11.86
C VAL A 167 -6.53 -5.26 -10.56
N VAL A 168 -7.40 -4.47 -9.95
CA VAL A 168 -8.05 -4.81 -8.67
C VAL A 168 -8.90 -6.06 -8.81
N THR A 169 -9.71 -6.15 -9.87
CA THR A 169 -10.57 -7.31 -10.14
C THR A 169 -9.75 -8.58 -10.34
N SER A 170 -8.59 -8.50 -11.02
CA SER A 170 -7.67 -9.63 -11.18
C SER A 170 -7.15 -10.14 -9.84
N ILE A 171 -6.72 -9.24 -8.94
CA ILE A 171 -6.24 -9.61 -7.61
C ILE A 171 -7.34 -10.27 -6.77
N PHE A 172 -8.54 -9.69 -6.74
CA PHE A 172 -9.67 -10.28 -6.04
C PHE A 172 -10.11 -11.61 -6.63
N SER A 173 -10.10 -11.75 -7.96
CA SER A 173 -10.43 -13.01 -8.64
C SER A 173 -9.46 -14.13 -8.27
N LYS A 174 -8.18 -13.82 -8.07
CA LYS A 174 -7.22 -14.82 -7.61
C LYS A 174 -7.55 -15.34 -6.23
N VAL A 175 -7.98 -14.46 -5.33
CA VAL A 175 -8.29 -14.81 -3.95
C VAL A 175 -9.65 -15.48 -3.82
N TYR A 176 -10.69 -14.98 -4.49
CA TYR A 176 -12.08 -15.43 -4.35
C TYR A 176 -12.50 -16.50 -5.36
N GLY A 177 -11.77 -16.64 -6.46
CA GLY A 177 -12.24 -17.25 -7.68
C GLY A 177 -12.80 -16.17 -8.63
N THR A 178 -13.79 -16.49 -9.43
CA THR A 178 -14.41 -15.50 -10.33
C THR A 178 -15.20 -14.46 -9.51
N VAL A 179 -14.91 -13.19 -9.74
CA VAL A 179 -15.67 -12.05 -9.19
C VAL A 179 -16.14 -11.12 -10.32
N ASP A 180 -17.23 -10.39 -10.07
CA ASP A 180 -17.67 -9.33 -10.97
C ASP A 180 -16.65 -8.17 -10.98
N ASN A 181 -16.73 -7.30 -12.01
CA ASN A 181 -15.87 -6.12 -12.07
C ASN A 181 -16.04 -5.25 -10.82
N ILE A 182 -14.92 -4.91 -10.18
CA ILE A 182 -14.89 -4.07 -8.98
C ILE A 182 -14.67 -2.63 -9.42
N HIS A 183 -15.65 -1.76 -9.14
CA HIS A 183 -15.58 -0.36 -9.50
C HIS A 183 -14.66 0.42 -8.55
N ILE A 184 -13.81 1.26 -9.12
CA ILE A 184 -12.90 2.11 -8.36
C ILE A 184 -13.45 3.53 -8.29
N VAL A 185 -13.48 4.08 -7.07
CA VAL A 185 -13.91 5.45 -6.79
C VAL A 185 -12.73 6.21 -6.21
N MET A 186 -12.36 7.29 -6.88
CA MET A 186 -11.29 8.19 -6.47
C MET A 186 -11.90 9.56 -6.14
N PRO A 187 -12.04 9.92 -4.86
CA PRO A 187 -12.52 11.24 -4.47
C PRO A 187 -11.55 12.34 -4.89
N ASP A 188 -12.05 13.48 -5.37
CA ASP A 188 -11.23 14.64 -5.70
C ASP A 188 -10.47 15.18 -4.48
N ILE A 189 -11.12 15.14 -3.31
CA ILE A 189 -10.58 15.62 -2.04
C ILE A 189 -10.30 14.40 -1.14
N ARG A 190 -9.14 13.74 -1.33
CA ARG A 190 -8.84 12.47 -0.64
C ARG A 190 -8.48 12.64 0.83
N LYS A 191 -7.70 13.66 1.18
CA LYS A 191 -7.25 13.90 2.57
C LYS A 191 -8.42 14.23 3.51
N GLU A 192 -9.44 14.91 3.00
CA GLU A 192 -10.56 15.43 3.77
C GLU A 192 -11.81 14.53 3.68
N SER A 193 -11.78 13.52 2.82
CA SER A 193 -12.95 12.65 2.57
C SER A 193 -13.46 11.96 3.83
N THR A 194 -12.56 11.53 4.71
CA THR A 194 -12.89 10.91 6.01
C THR A 194 -13.57 11.90 6.94
N CYS A 195 -13.09 13.15 7.00
CA CYS A 195 -13.70 14.21 7.81
C CYS A 195 -15.09 14.56 7.28
N TYR A 196 -15.26 14.71 5.97
CA TYR A 196 -16.56 14.97 5.35
C TYR A 196 -17.54 13.81 5.59
N GLY A 197 -17.07 12.56 5.48
CA GLY A 197 -17.89 11.38 5.77
C GLY A 197 -18.42 11.38 7.20
N GLY A 198 -17.59 11.70 8.18
CA GLY A 198 -17.96 11.81 9.58
C GLY A 198 -18.98 12.92 9.89
N LEU A 199 -18.95 14.03 9.13
CA LEU A 199 -19.91 15.11 9.27
C LEU A 199 -21.31 14.74 8.75
N TYR A 200 -21.39 13.90 7.71
CA TYR A 200 -22.66 13.53 7.09
C TYR A 200 -23.36 12.34 7.76
N ARG A 201 -22.61 11.45 8.39
CA ARG A 201 -23.14 10.30 9.13
C ARG A 201 -22.22 9.98 10.31
N PRO A 202 -22.47 10.52 11.50
CA PRO A 202 -21.78 10.08 12.69
C PRO A 202 -22.10 8.59 12.93
N VAL A 203 -21.09 7.75 12.81
CA VAL A 203 -21.14 6.34 13.22
C VAL A 203 -20.54 6.29 14.61
N ASN A 204 -21.22 5.62 15.54
CA ASN A 204 -20.61 5.31 16.82
C ASN A 204 -19.46 4.32 16.55
N ALA A 205 -18.21 4.79 16.65
CA ALA A 205 -17.02 3.99 16.38
C ALA A 205 -16.93 2.74 17.28
N GLU A 206 -17.60 2.77 18.42
CA GLU A 206 -17.69 1.65 19.37
C GLU A 206 -18.45 0.43 18.82
N ASP A 207 -19.25 0.62 17.77
CA ASP A 207 -20.06 -0.45 17.18
C ASP A 207 -19.38 -1.17 16.00
N VAL A 208 -18.19 -0.72 15.57
CA VAL A 208 -17.47 -1.31 14.42
C VAL A 208 -16.42 -2.28 14.93
N PRO A 209 -16.54 -3.59 14.65
CA PRO A 209 -15.54 -4.57 15.06
C PRO A 209 -14.17 -4.27 14.44
N ALA A 210 -13.15 -4.13 15.29
CA ALA A 210 -11.78 -4.09 14.85
C ALA A 210 -11.34 -5.49 14.38
N VAL A 211 -10.70 -5.55 13.24
CA VAL A 211 -10.16 -6.79 12.68
C VAL A 211 -8.66 -6.75 12.73
N ILE A 212 -8.07 -7.74 13.38
CA ILE A 212 -6.63 -8.01 13.32
C ILE A 212 -6.45 -9.22 12.41
N TYR A 213 -5.69 -9.03 11.31
CA TYR A 213 -5.36 -10.08 10.36
C TYR A 213 -3.87 -10.05 10.04
N HIS A 214 -3.14 -11.08 10.44
CA HIS A 214 -1.68 -11.11 10.29
C HIS A 214 -1.19 -11.57 8.91
N GLY A 215 -2.09 -11.67 7.94
CA GLY A 215 -1.78 -12.12 6.58
C GLY A 215 -1.84 -13.64 6.42
N VAL A 216 -2.30 -14.36 7.42
CA VAL A 216 -2.54 -15.81 7.40
C VAL A 216 -3.92 -16.13 7.94
N ASP A 217 -4.52 -17.21 7.44
CA ASP A 217 -5.89 -17.61 7.79
C ASP A 217 -5.93 -18.30 9.17
N MET A 218 -5.47 -17.57 10.21
CA MET A 218 -5.46 -18.02 11.60
C MET A 218 -5.71 -16.85 12.55
N GLU A 219 -6.42 -17.11 13.62
CA GLU A 219 -6.60 -16.21 14.74
C GLU A 219 -5.57 -16.54 15.83
N TYR A 220 -5.00 -15.52 16.41
CA TYR A 220 -4.13 -15.62 17.57
C TYR A 220 -4.71 -14.77 18.68
N ASP A 221 -4.94 -15.35 19.85
CA ASP A 221 -5.48 -14.61 21.00
C ASP A 221 -4.45 -13.61 21.57
N ASN A 222 -3.17 -13.88 21.31
CA ASN A 222 -2.08 -13.03 21.77
C ASN A 222 -0.79 -13.31 20.97
N VAL A 223 0.18 -12.41 21.14
CA VAL A 223 1.51 -12.51 20.52
C VAL A 223 2.24 -13.77 20.86
N GLY A 224 2.08 -14.26 22.09
CA GLY A 224 2.71 -15.51 22.54
C GLY A 224 2.28 -16.71 21.70
N GLN A 225 0.99 -16.82 21.38
CA GLN A 225 0.47 -17.88 20.50
C GLN A 225 1.01 -17.72 19.08
N MET A 226 1.01 -16.51 18.54
CA MET A 226 1.55 -16.25 17.20
C MET A 226 3.04 -16.62 17.12
N ASN A 227 3.83 -16.25 18.12
CA ASN A 227 5.26 -16.56 18.19
C ASN A 227 5.53 -18.05 18.39
N ALA A 228 4.62 -18.79 19.02
CA ALA A 228 4.74 -20.23 19.21
C ALA A 228 4.34 -21.05 17.96
N ASP A 229 3.62 -20.44 16.99
CA ASP A 229 3.25 -21.15 15.76
C ASP A 229 4.45 -21.36 14.85
N SER A 230 5.01 -22.57 14.90
CA SER A 230 6.11 -22.96 14.02
C SER A 230 5.73 -23.03 12.53
N THR A 231 4.44 -22.99 12.20
CA THR A 231 3.93 -23.05 10.82
C THR A 231 3.72 -21.67 10.20
N LEU A 232 3.69 -20.61 11.00
CA LEU A 232 3.42 -19.24 10.57
C LEU A 232 4.33 -18.80 9.42
N GLN A 233 5.62 -19.07 9.53
CA GLN A 233 6.60 -18.73 8.50
C GLN A 233 6.26 -19.39 7.15
N ASN A 234 5.92 -20.65 7.14
CA ASN A 234 5.56 -21.36 5.90
C ASN A 234 4.25 -20.83 5.30
N LYS A 235 3.26 -20.49 6.14
CA LYS A 235 1.99 -19.90 5.69
C LYS A 235 2.23 -18.54 5.06
N LEU A 236 3.04 -17.68 5.69
CA LEU A 236 3.42 -16.39 5.14
C LEU A 236 4.15 -16.53 3.80
N LEU A 237 5.09 -17.48 3.69
CA LEU A 237 5.82 -17.75 2.44
C LEU A 237 4.87 -18.10 1.28
N LEU A 238 3.81 -18.87 1.55
CA LEU A 238 2.80 -19.19 0.52
C LEU A 238 2.04 -17.92 0.08
N LYS A 239 1.63 -17.07 1.02
CA LYS A 239 0.95 -15.80 0.72
C LYS A 239 1.84 -14.85 -0.09
N TYR A 240 3.14 -14.79 0.24
CA TYR A 240 4.11 -14.01 -0.55
C TYR A 240 4.23 -14.53 -1.97
N LYS A 241 4.35 -15.84 -2.13
CA LYS A 241 4.42 -16.43 -3.46
C LYS A 241 3.21 -16.06 -4.31
N GLU A 242 2.01 -16.20 -3.75
CA GLU A 242 0.78 -15.78 -4.44
C GLU A 242 0.77 -14.30 -4.80
N MET A 243 1.12 -13.42 -3.84
CA MET A 243 1.17 -11.98 -4.08
C MET A 243 2.17 -11.62 -5.19
N ASN A 244 3.32 -12.28 -5.23
CA ASN A 244 4.34 -11.96 -6.23
C ASN A 244 4.03 -12.51 -7.62
N ASP A 245 3.33 -13.63 -7.70
CA ASP A 245 2.79 -14.08 -8.97
C ASP A 245 1.74 -13.08 -9.50
N LEU A 246 0.87 -12.57 -8.61
CA LEU A 246 -0.08 -11.49 -8.93
C LEU A 246 0.61 -10.19 -9.34
N TYR A 247 1.66 -9.79 -8.63
CA TYR A 247 2.45 -8.61 -9.01
C TYR A 247 2.98 -8.73 -10.45
N GLY A 248 3.44 -9.92 -10.84
CA GLY A 248 3.84 -10.17 -12.22
C GLY A 248 2.69 -9.96 -13.21
N GLU A 249 1.49 -10.43 -12.88
CA GLU A 249 0.27 -10.23 -13.69
C GLU A 249 -0.12 -8.75 -13.76
N VAL A 250 -0.04 -8.02 -12.63
CA VAL A 250 -0.31 -6.57 -12.55
C VAL A 250 0.63 -5.79 -13.46
N LEU A 251 1.93 -6.07 -13.43
CA LEU A 251 2.89 -5.44 -14.33
C LEU A 251 2.56 -5.67 -15.80
N ASP A 252 2.11 -6.89 -16.15
CA ASP A 252 1.70 -7.20 -17.52
C ASP A 252 0.43 -6.47 -17.94
N ILE A 253 -0.52 -6.27 -17.02
CA ILE A 253 -1.73 -5.47 -17.26
C ILE A 253 -1.34 -4.00 -17.50
N LEU A 254 -0.52 -3.41 -16.63
CA LEU A 254 -0.09 -2.01 -16.73
C LEU A 254 0.74 -1.77 -18.01
N LYS A 255 1.59 -2.71 -18.40
CA LYS A 255 2.36 -2.62 -19.66
C LYS A 255 1.46 -2.70 -20.89
N ARG A 256 0.45 -3.58 -20.89
CA ARG A 256 -0.54 -3.65 -21.99
C ARG A 256 -1.40 -2.39 -22.06
N GLY A 257 -1.73 -1.79 -20.92
CA GLY A 257 -2.43 -0.51 -20.81
C GLY A 257 -1.58 0.72 -21.15
N CYS A 258 -0.32 0.53 -21.57
CA CYS A 258 0.62 1.60 -21.91
C CYS A 258 0.91 2.57 -20.74
N VAL A 259 0.70 2.14 -19.51
CA VAL A 259 1.07 2.90 -18.31
C VAL A 259 2.58 2.76 -18.04
N ILE A 260 3.12 1.55 -18.18
CA ILE A 260 4.57 1.32 -18.07
C ILE A 260 5.16 1.31 -19.48
N ASP A 261 6.23 2.11 -19.68
CA ASP A 261 6.92 2.18 -20.96
C ASP A 261 7.45 0.81 -21.41
N LYS A 262 7.43 0.58 -22.72
CA LYS A 262 7.84 -0.69 -23.30
C LYS A 262 9.33 -0.99 -23.08
N SER A 263 10.15 0.03 -22.88
CA SER A 263 11.60 -0.09 -22.62
C SER A 263 11.93 -0.62 -21.23
N VAL A 264 11.01 -0.50 -20.25
CA VAL A 264 11.22 -0.99 -18.89
C VAL A 264 11.33 -2.52 -18.88
N ASP A 265 12.44 -3.03 -18.36
CA ASP A 265 12.64 -4.48 -18.19
C ASP A 265 11.86 -5.01 -16.99
N LEU A 266 10.60 -5.37 -17.21
CA LEU A 266 9.74 -5.94 -16.18
C LEU A 266 10.26 -7.26 -15.60
N ASN A 267 11.09 -8.01 -16.32
CA ASN A 267 11.63 -9.28 -15.82
C ASN A 267 12.59 -9.04 -14.66
N LEU A 268 13.32 -7.93 -14.67
CA LEU A 268 14.17 -7.53 -13.56
C LEU A 268 13.35 -7.43 -12.25
N PHE A 269 12.23 -6.71 -12.29
CA PHE A 269 11.35 -6.53 -11.13
C PHE A 269 10.62 -7.82 -10.74
N LYS A 270 10.09 -8.57 -11.71
CA LYS A 270 9.41 -9.85 -11.47
C LYS A 270 10.33 -10.88 -10.82
N ASN A 271 11.58 -10.95 -11.27
CA ASN A 271 12.57 -11.87 -10.73
C ASN A 271 13.00 -11.43 -9.32
N ASN A 272 13.28 -10.14 -9.13
CA ASN A 272 13.61 -9.61 -7.80
C ASN A 272 12.50 -9.88 -6.81
N ALA A 273 11.22 -9.65 -7.18
CA ALA A 273 10.08 -9.94 -6.35
C ALA A 273 10.04 -11.39 -5.84
N LYS A 274 10.61 -12.36 -6.56
CA LYS A 274 10.59 -13.79 -6.23
C LYS A 274 11.80 -14.30 -5.44
N THR A 275 12.78 -13.44 -5.16
CA THR A 275 14.04 -13.82 -4.48
C THR A 275 14.02 -13.52 -2.98
N ASN A 276 14.88 -14.19 -2.21
CA ASN A 276 15.25 -13.86 -0.82
C ASN A 276 14.14 -13.82 0.26
N TYR A 277 12.94 -14.35 0.00
CA TYR A 277 11.86 -14.33 1.02
C TYR A 277 12.19 -15.00 2.33
N LYS A 278 12.85 -16.16 2.28
CA LYS A 278 13.18 -16.92 3.48
C LYS A 278 14.14 -16.14 4.37
N GLU A 279 15.09 -15.44 3.74
CA GLU A 279 16.09 -14.66 4.47
C GLU A 279 15.45 -13.43 5.09
N ASN A 280 14.66 -12.68 4.34
CA ASN A 280 13.98 -11.48 4.82
C ASN A 280 12.98 -11.83 5.95
N LEU A 281 12.21 -12.92 5.78
CA LEU A 281 11.29 -13.36 6.82
C LEU A 281 12.00 -13.90 8.07
N SER A 282 13.11 -14.63 7.92
CA SER A 282 13.83 -15.22 9.04
C SER A 282 14.67 -14.21 9.81
N THR A 283 15.31 -13.27 9.11
CA THR A 283 16.24 -12.33 9.74
C THR A 283 15.52 -11.20 10.46
N HIS A 284 14.50 -10.62 9.84
CA HIS A 284 13.81 -9.44 10.42
C HIS A 284 12.59 -9.82 11.26
N TYR A 285 11.76 -10.75 10.80
CA TYR A 285 10.55 -11.10 11.53
C TYR A 285 10.84 -11.86 12.81
N LEU A 286 11.70 -12.88 12.75
CA LEU A 286 11.93 -13.75 13.91
C LEU A 286 12.83 -13.11 14.97
N THR A 287 13.73 -12.21 14.60
CA THR A 287 14.64 -11.53 15.55
C THR A 287 14.07 -10.21 16.03
N ASP A 288 13.65 -9.34 15.13
CA ASP A 288 13.33 -7.95 15.49
C ASP A 288 11.91 -7.80 16.01
N VAL A 289 10.94 -8.46 15.37
CA VAL A 289 9.52 -8.38 15.76
C VAL A 289 9.27 -9.15 17.06
N ARG A 290 9.80 -10.36 17.20
CA ARG A 290 9.66 -11.14 18.44
C ARG A 290 10.28 -10.47 19.65
N GLN A 291 11.38 -9.72 19.48
CA GLN A 291 12.03 -9.02 20.57
C GLN A 291 11.37 -7.68 20.90
N LYS A 292 10.81 -7.02 19.91
CA LYS A 292 10.21 -5.69 20.07
C LYS A 292 8.80 -5.74 20.65
N TYR A 293 8.04 -6.77 20.34
CA TYR A 293 6.66 -6.93 20.79
C TYR A 293 6.58 -7.86 22.00
N THR A 294 6.85 -7.29 23.17
CA THR A 294 6.65 -7.96 24.45
C THR A 294 5.24 -7.77 25.02
N ASN A 295 4.48 -6.80 24.49
CA ASN A 295 3.13 -6.47 24.95
C ASN A 295 2.12 -6.67 23.82
N ASP A 296 0.95 -7.23 24.15
CA ASP A 296 -0.11 -7.52 23.18
C ASP A 296 -0.68 -6.26 22.50
N ASP A 297 -0.62 -5.09 23.15
CA ASP A 297 -1.10 -3.82 22.60
C ASP A 297 -0.23 -3.28 21.44
N ASP A 298 1.05 -3.65 21.38
CA ASP A 298 1.98 -3.16 20.34
C ASP A 298 1.80 -3.89 19.00
N VAL A 299 1.15 -5.05 18.99
CA VAL A 299 1.07 -5.95 17.82
C VAL A 299 -0.07 -5.63 16.88
N CYS A 300 -1.05 -4.86 17.34
CA CYS A 300 -2.28 -4.62 16.59
C CYS A 300 -2.06 -3.99 15.21
N ASN A 301 -0.99 -3.23 15.02
CA ASN A 301 -0.77 -2.44 13.80
C ASN A 301 0.37 -2.95 12.91
N ASP A 302 1.27 -3.79 13.44
CA ASP A 302 2.39 -4.34 12.69
C ASP A 302 2.05 -5.76 12.21
N VAL A 303 1.53 -5.85 11.01
CA VAL A 303 1.10 -7.10 10.42
C VAL A 303 2.30 -7.87 9.85
N ALA A 304 2.44 -9.11 10.28
CA ALA A 304 3.53 -10.00 9.86
C ALA A 304 3.71 -10.10 8.34
N PHE A 305 2.61 -10.02 7.60
CA PHE A 305 2.62 -10.05 6.14
C PHE A 305 3.41 -8.88 5.52
N PHE A 306 3.32 -7.68 6.07
CA PHE A 306 3.96 -6.52 5.42
C PHE A 306 5.46 -6.38 5.69
N ILE A 307 6.01 -7.05 6.70
CA ILE A 307 7.42 -6.90 7.06
C ILE A 307 8.37 -7.21 5.91
N PRO A 308 8.34 -8.40 5.28
CA PRO A 308 9.22 -8.66 4.15
C PRO A 308 8.77 -7.97 2.84
N VAL A 309 7.54 -7.47 2.78
CA VAL A 309 7.12 -6.59 1.68
C VAL A 309 7.89 -5.27 1.72
N VAL A 310 8.07 -4.70 2.91
CA VAL A 310 8.89 -3.49 3.11
C VAL A 310 10.33 -3.72 2.66
N ASP A 311 10.96 -4.82 3.13
CA ASP A 311 12.33 -5.16 2.74
C ASP A 311 12.46 -5.32 1.22
N LYS A 312 11.46 -5.92 0.60
CA LYS A 312 11.43 -6.12 -0.85
C LYS A 312 11.31 -4.80 -1.61
N ILE A 313 10.51 -3.86 -1.14
CA ILE A 313 10.46 -2.50 -1.73
C ILE A 313 11.85 -1.86 -1.69
N PHE A 314 12.58 -1.99 -0.57
CA PHE A 314 13.94 -1.45 -0.47
C PHE A 314 14.95 -2.14 -1.40
N GLU A 315 14.85 -3.44 -1.56
CA GLU A 315 15.68 -4.15 -2.53
C GLU A 315 15.38 -3.66 -3.96
N MET A 316 14.11 -3.48 -4.30
CA MET A 316 13.70 -2.99 -5.61
C MET A 316 14.11 -1.53 -5.86
N THR A 317 14.17 -0.68 -4.83
CA THR A 317 14.66 0.70 -5.02
C THR A 317 16.13 0.77 -5.46
N LYS A 318 16.89 -0.31 -5.27
CA LYS A 318 18.28 -0.39 -5.76
C LYS A 318 18.36 -0.71 -7.25
N LEU A 319 17.24 -1.14 -7.85
CA LEU A 319 17.17 -1.48 -9.28
C LEU A 319 16.91 -0.27 -10.18
N VAL A 320 16.49 0.84 -9.56
CA VAL A 320 16.10 2.09 -10.24
C VAL A 320 17.19 3.18 -10.19
#